data_47af7fbc3f27295be9df245194c09b3b
#
_entry.id   47af7fbc3f27295be9df245194c09b3b
#
_cell.length_a   1.000
_cell.length_b   1.000
_cell.length_c   1.000
_cell.angle_alpha   90.00
_cell.angle_beta   90.00
_cell.angle_gamma   90.00
#
_symmetry.space_group_name_H-M   'P 1'
#
loop_
_entity.id
_entity.type
_entity.pdbx_description
1 polymer ?
#
loop_
_entity_poly.entity_id
_entity_poly.type
_entity_poly.pdbx_seq_one_letter_code
_entity_poly.pdbx_strand_id
1 'polypeptide(L)'
;MYNPEIESRQIDVLSTSVHLAFRNLTRNRSRTLVALLTVAGGVVAFLLAGGFINWIFHDMREATIHSQLGHIQIVRPGFFDKGISDPYAYLLPGKSSEEEKIQVTPGITTLTPRLIFSGLASFGDTTVSFSGEGINPENELTISNRITISDGKNLDIANQPAAILGEGLARNLGAKPGDRIVLLATAANGSANAIEITVAGTFFTINKEFDDYSLRLPIDMARKLMRVSGATSWVALLDRTENTTAVADAIRSELPQEKFQIVSWTELADFYNKTVVLFSKQVDVVKLIIGIIIVLTISNTQTMNVLERTTEIGTSLAIGLRSSEIMKQFLIEGGLLGLAGGLAGIALGYLLGAAISAIGIPMPPPPGMARGYTGQILISGALVRDAAILAVLTTLLASILPAWRASRLNVVDALRRNQ
;
A
#
# COMPACT_ATOMS: atom_id res chain seq x y z
N MET A 1 1.08 -16.28 47.71
CA MET A 1 0.62 -15.27 48.71
C MET A 1 0.69 -13.92 48.04
N TYR A 2 -0.44 -13.34 47.69
CA TYR A 2 -0.61 -12.00 47.13
C TYR A 2 -0.42 -10.99 48.29
N ASN A 3 0.56 -10.10 48.16
CA ASN A 3 0.85 -9.13 49.22
C ASN A 3 0.52 -7.68 48.70
N PRO A 4 -0.67 -7.17 49.04
CA PRO A 4 -1.16 -5.87 48.53
C PRO A 4 -0.33 -4.67 49.03
N GLU A 5 0.40 -4.78 50.12
CA GLU A 5 1.27 -3.71 50.64
C GLU A 5 2.54 -3.49 49.78
N ILE A 6 3.03 -4.53 49.12
CA ILE A 6 4.18 -4.39 48.22
C ILE A 6 3.76 -3.69 46.93
N GLU A 7 2.55 -3.96 46.46
CA GLU A 7 2.01 -3.36 45.23
C GLU A 7 1.67 -1.86 45.40
N SER A 8 1.07 -1.50 46.55
CA SER A 8 0.79 -0.12 46.93
C SER A 8 2.07 0.72 47.06
N ARG A 9 3.10 0.18 47.68
CA ARG A 9 4.43 0.83 47.79
C ARG A 9 5.10 1.00 46.42
N GLN A 10 4.97 0.04 45.52
CA GLN A 10 5.54 0.16 44.16
C GLN A 10 4.82 1.22 43.32
N ILE A 11 3.49 1.32 43.45
CA ILE A 11 2.67 2.33 42.77
C ILE A 11 3.01 3.74 43.29
N ASP A 12 3.17 3.93 44.59
CA ASP A 12 3.55 5.21 45.20
C ASP A 12 4.95 5.67 44.78
N VAL A 13 5.92 4.75 44.71
CA VAL A 13 7.29 5.04 44.26
C VAL A 13 7.30 5.41 42.78
N LEU A 14 6.48 4.74 41.96
CA LEU A 14 6.38 5.03 40.52
C LEU A 14 5.73 6.40 40.28
N SER A 15 4.64 6.71 40.98
CA SER A 15 3.96 8.01 40.89
C SER A 15 4.86 9.18 41.29
N THR A 16 5.63 9.01 42.36
CA THR A 16 6.60 10.01 42.82
C THR A 16 7.73 10.20 41.80
N SER A 17 8.24 9.10 41.19
CA SER A 17 9.29 9.19 40.17
C SER A 17 8.81 9.87 38.90
N VAL A 18 7.58 9.60 38.46
CA VAL A 18 6.97 10.27 37.29
C VAL A 18 6.76 11.76 37.57
N HIS A 19 6.27 12.14 38.77
CA HIS A 19 6.10 13.53 39.16
C HIS A 19 7.43 14.31 39.18
N LEU A 20 8.48 13.71 39.72
CA LEU A 20 9.83 14.28 39.73
C LEU A 20 10.39 14.43 38.32
N ALA A 21 10.22 13.41 37.45
CA ALA A 21 10.63 13.47 36.05
C ALA A 21 9.92 14.60 35.30
N PHE A 22 8.62 14.74 35.49
CA PHE A 22 7.83 15.83 34.88
C PHE A 22 8.31 17.21 35.34
N ARG A 23 8.55 17.39 36.65
CA ARG A 23 9.08 18.66 37.22
C ARG A 23 10.48 18.98 36.67
N ASN A 24 11.31 17.98 36.47
CA ASN A 24 12.63 18.16 35.91
C ASN A 24 12.59 18.62 34.44
N LEU A 25 11.68 18.04 33.64
CA LEU A 25 11.47 18.45 32.25
C LEU A 25 10.95 19.89 32.15
N THR A 26 10.06 20.32 33.06
CA THR A 26 9.51 21.68 33.05
C THR A 26 10.48 22.75 33.57
N ARG A 27 11.53 22.39 34.31
CA ARG A 27 12.55 23.32 34.83
C ARG A 27 13.46 23.86 33.71
N ASN A 28 13.84 23.02 32.74
CA ASN A 28 14.72 23.38 31.61
C ASN A 28 13.92 23.48 30.28
N ARG A 29 12.99 24.43 30.21
CA ARG A 29 11.99 24.56 29.14
C ARG A 29 12.58 24.57 27.72
N SER A 30 13.66 25.35 27.48
CA SER A 30 14.25 25.47 26.14
C SER A 30 14.79 24.14 25.62
N ARG A 31 15.48 23.36 26.45
CA ARG A 31 16.03 22.05 26.05
C ARG A 31 14.99 20.99 25.91
N THR A 32 14.04 20.94 26.84
CA THR A 32 12.89 20.06 26.74
C THR A 32 12.10 20.35 25.47
N LEU A 33 11.93 21.62 25.11
CA LEU A 33 11.28 22.00 23.86
C LEU A 33 12.07 21.52 22.64
N VAL A 34 13.38 21.70 22.60
CA VAL A 34 14.24 21.17 21.50
C VAL A 34 14.13 19.66 21.39
N ALA A 35 14.18 18.94 22.54
CA ALA A 35 14.02 17.49 22.56
C ALA A 35 12.64 17.06 22.05
N LEU A 36 11.57 17.72 22.51
CA LEU A 36 10.20 17.46 22.04
C LEU A 36 10.03 17.75 20.55
N LEU A 37 10.58 18.89 20.07
CA LEU A 37 10.54 19.23 18.65
C LEU A 37 11.29 18.24 17.78
N THR A 38 12.43 17.71 18.28
CA THR A 38 13.19 16.67 17.55
C THR A 38 12.39 15.38 17.43
N VAL A 39 11.79 14.90 18.53
CA VAL A 39 10.95 13.69 18.50
C VAL A 39 9.71 13.93 17.64
N ALA A 40 9.00 15.02 17.86
CA ALA A 40 7.81 15.37 17.10
C ALA A 40 8.11 15.53 15.60
N GLY A 41 9.19 16.23 15.26
CA GLY A 41 9.62 16.41 13.87
C GLY A 41 9.98 15.08 13.19
N GLY A 42 10.67 14.19 13.91
CA GLY A 42 10.97 12.83 13.43
C GLY A 42 9.69 12.00 13.18
N VAL A 43 8.73 12.07 14.11
CA VAL A 43 7.43 11.40 13.97
C VAL A 43 6.63 11.99 12.81
N VAL A 44 6.60 13.32 12.66
CA VAL A 44 5.96 13.99 11.51
C VAL A 44 6.58 13.52 10.20
N ALA A 45 7.91 13.56 10.08
CA ALA A 45 8.62 13.12 8.88
C ALA A 45 8.30 11.66 8.53
N PHE A 46 8.27 10.78 9.54
CA PHE A 46 7.92 9.37 9.36
C PHE A 46 6.45 9.20 8.92
N LEU A 47 5.51 9.92 9.53
CA LEU A 47 4.09 9.84 9.17
C LEU A 47 3.82 10.38 7.75
N LEU A 48 4.46 11.48 7.36
CA LEU A 48 4.29 12.05 6.03
C LEU A 48 4.90 11.14 4.95
N ALA A 49 6.14 10.67 5.15
CA ALA A 49 6.79 9.77 4.20
C ALA A 49 6.07 8.42 4.11
N GLY A 50 5.77 7.79 5.26
CA GLY A 50 5.04 6.52 5.29
C GLY A 50 3.60 6.64 4.80
N GLY A 51 2.93 7.76 5.12
CA GLY A 51 1.58 8.04 4.65
C GLY A 51 1.49 8.24 3.15
N PHE A 52 2.49 8.88 2.54
CA PHE A 52 2.58 9.02 1.09
C PHE A 52 2.78 7.65 0.41
N ILE A 53 3.64 6.81 0.94
CA ILE A 53 3.86 5.46 0.39
C ILE A 53 2.64 4.56 0.59
N ASN A 54 1.95 4.65 1.74
CA ASN A 54 0.68 3.94 1.95
C ASN A 54 -0.37 4.35 0.92
N TRP A 55 -0.42 5.65 0.59
CA TRP A 55 -1.33 6.14 -0.44
C TRP A 55 -0.97 5.56 -1.82
N ILE A 56 0.32 5.55 -2.21
CA ILE A 56 0.77 4.92 -3.46
C ILE A 56 0.34 3.45 -3.51
N PHE A 57 0.55 2.68 -2.45
CA PHE A 57 0.15 1.27 -2.42
C PHE A 57 -1.36 1.09 -2.54
N HIS A 58 -2.12 1.94 -1.87
CA HIS A 58 -3.58 1.90 -1.96
C HIS A 58 -4.05 2.22 -3.38
N ASP A 59 -3.57 3.31 -3.98
CA ASP A 59 -3.97 3.73 -5.32
C ASP A 59 -3.54 2.71 -6.39
N MET A 60 -2.31 2.19 -6.32
CA MET A 60 -1.85 1.13 -7.22
C MET A 60 -2.66 -0.16 -7.07
N ARG A 61 -3.02 -0.55 -5.84
CA ARG A 61 -3.87 -1.71 -5.58
C ARG A 61 -5.23 -1.55 -6.24
N GLU A 62 -5.92 -0.46 -5.94
CA GLU A 62 -7.24 -0.17 -6.49
C GLU A 62 -7.19 -0.04 -8.02
N ALA A 63 -6.16 0.62 -8.56
CA ALA A 63 -5.98 0.73 -9.99
C ALA A 63 -5.74 -0.65 -10.66
N THR A 64 -4.96 -1.53 -10.04
CA THR A 64 -4.69 -2.89 -10.57
C THR A 64 -5.95 -3.74 -10.55
N ILE A 65 -6.69 -3.72 -9.45
CA ILE A 65 -7.95 -4.47 -9.31
C ILE A 65 -9.00 -3.93 -10.29
N HIS A 66 -9.18 -2.62 -10.33
CA HIS A 66 -10.25 -1.95 -11.06
C HIS A 66 -9.90 -1.51 -12.49
N SER A 67 -8.80 -2.01 -13.05
CA SER A 67 -8.50 -1.83 -14.48
C SER A 67 -8.35 -3.15 -15.24
N GLN A 68 -7.81 -4.19 -14.58
CA GLN A 68 -7.44 -5.43 -15.27
C GLN A 68 -7.88 -6.70 -14.55
N LEU A 69 -7.52 -6.86 -13.24
CA LEU A 69 -7.54 -8.18 -12.62
C LEU A 69 -8.86 -8.56 -11.96
N GLY A 70 -9.68 -7.58 -11.51
CA GLY A 70 -10.71 -7.86 -10.52
C GLY A 70 -10.10 -8.31 -9.19
N HIS A 71 -10.90 -8.75 -8.24
CA HIS A 71 -10.41 -9.27 -6.95
C HIS A 71 -10.04 -10.75 -7.01
N ILE A 72 -10.82 -11.54 -7.76
CA ILE A 72 -10.64 -12.98 -7.90
C ILE A 72 -10.87 -13.36 -9.37
N GLN A 73 -10.02 -14.22 -9.88
CA GLN A 73 -10.21 -14.86 -11.17
C GLN A 73 -10.42 -16.36 -11.00
N ILE A 74 -11.46 -16.88 -11.61
CA ILE A 74 -11.74 -18.30 -11.70
C ILE A 74 -11.35 -18.75 -13.11
N VAL A 75 -10.46 -19.73 -13.20
CA VAL A 75 -9.90 -20.24 -14.45
C VAL A 75 -9.88 -21.77 -14.46
N ARG A 76 -9.55 -22.38 -15.58
CA ARG A 76 -9.19 -23.81 -15.61
C ARG A 76 -7.81 -24.02 -14.96
N PRO A 77 -7.62 -25.15 -14.23
CA PRO A 77 -6.31 -25.46 -13.63
C PRO A 77 -5.19 -25.46 -14.66
N GLY A 78 -4.08 -24.79 -14.34
CA GLY A 78 -2.92 -24.65 -15.21
C GLY A 78 -3.03 -23.59 -16.32
N PHE A 79 -4.10 -22.78 -16.34
CA PHE A 79 -4.25 -21.69 -17.32
C PHE A 79 -3.11 -20.68 -17.26
N PHE A 80 -2.71 -20.22 -16.09
CA PHE A 80 -1.61 -19.26 -15.95
C PHE A 80 -0.22 -19.86 -16.19
N ASP A 81 -0.07 -21.19 -16.06
CA ASP A 81 1.21 -21.87 -16.28
C ASP A 81 1.43 -22.21 -17.74
N LYS A 82 0.40 -22.73 -18.41
CA LYS A 82 0.48 -23.29 -19.76
C LYS A 82 -0.56 -22.73 -20.74
N GLY A 83 -1.66 -22.22 -20.23
CA GLY A 83 -2.80 -21.77 -21.04
C GLY A 83 -2.56 -20.45 -21.76
N ILE A 84 -1.54 -19.66 -21.40
CA ILE A 84 -1.20 -18.42 -22.12
C ILE A 84 -0.80 -18.72 -23.57
N SER A 85 -0.17 -19.86 -23.83
CA SER A 85 0.23 -20.29 -25.18
C SER A 85 -0.91 -20.89 -25.99
N ASP A 86 -1.88 -21.52 -25.33
CA ASP A 86 -3.08 -22.12 -25.94
C ASP A 86 -4.30 -21.88 -25.03
N PRO A 87 -4.85 -20.64 -25.01
CA PRO A 87 -5.92 -20.28 -24.10
C PRO A 87 -7.22 -21.03 -24.36
N TYR A 88 -7.39 -21.59 -25.58
CA TYR A 88 -8.64 -22.23 -25.98
C TYR A 88 -8.77 -23.66 -25.48
N ALA A 89 -7.66 -24.31 -25.08
CA ALA A 89 -7.70 -25.60 -24.38
C ALA A 89 -8.19 -25.46 -22.92
N TYR A 90 -8.22 -24.24 -22.38
CA TYR A 90 -8.54 -23.94 -20.98
C TYR A 90 -9.85 -23.16 -20.83
N LEU A 91 -10.75 -23.26 -21.78
CA LEU A 91 -12.02 -22.49 -21.71
C LEU A 91 -12.94 -23.01 -20.61
N LEU A 92 -13.50 -22.06 -19.87
CA LEU A 92 -14.64 -22.25 -19.02
C LEU A 92 -15.92 -22.26 -19.87
N PRO A 93 -16.99 -22.95 -19.44
CA PRO A 93 -18.24 -22.96 -20.19
C PRO A 93 -18.87 -21.55 -20.27
N GLY A 94 -19.58 -21.27 -21.34
CA GLY A 94 -20.20 -19.96 -21.56
C GLY A 94 -21.37 -19.63 -20.63
N LYS A 95 -22.02 -20.67 -20.10
CA LYS A 95 -23.02 -20.62 -19.03
C LYS A 95 -22.95 -21.89 -18.23
N SER A 96 -22.97 -21.82 -16.91
CA SER A 96 -22.93 -22.99 -16.05
C SER A 96 -23.61 -22.74 -14.71
N SER A 97 -24.05 -23.82 -14.06
CA SER A 97 -24.60 -23.77 -12.70
C SER A 97 -23.57 -23.32 -11.67
N GLU A 98 -22.28 -23.51 -11.96
CA GLU A 98 -21.19 -23.07 -11.11
C GLU A 98 -21.00 -21.55 -11.16
N GLU A 99 -21.11 -20.94 -12.34
CA GLU A 99 -21.09 -19.47 -12.50
C GLU A 99 -22.23 -18.82 -11.70
N GLU A 100 -23.45 -19.38 -11.81
CA GLU A 100 -24.61 -18.88 -11.06
C GLU A 100 -24.44 -19.02 -9.55
N LYS A 101 -23.83 -20.10 -9.05
CA LYS A 101 -23.51 -20.27 -7.63
C LYS A 101 -22.51 -19.24 -7.13
N ILE A 102 -21.45 -19.00 -7.90
CA ILE A 102 -20.45 -18.00 -7.54
C ILE A 102 -21.08 -16.61 -7.47
N GLN A 103 -21.94 -16.26 -8.41
CA GLN A 103 -22.57 -14.94 -8.47
C GLN A 103 -23.41 -14.60 -7.22
N VAL A 104 -23.94 -15.59 -6.53
CA VAL A 104 -24.73 -15.41 -5.29
C VAL A 104 -23.89 -15.55 -4.02
N THR A 105 -22.59 -15.80 -4.14
CA THR A 105 -21.69 -15.91 -2.97
C THR A 105 -21.60 -14.56 -2.24
N PRO A 106 -21.81 -14.53 -0.91
CA PRO A 106 -21.74 -13.29 -0.15
C PRO A 106 -20.40 -12.56 -0.33
N GLY A 107 -20.47 -11.23 -0.56
CA GLY A 107 -19.30 -10.39 -0.80
C GLY A 107 -18.94 -10.19 -2.27
N ILE A 108 -19.55 -10.94 -3.20
CA ILE A 108 -19.39 -10.71 -4.64
C ILE A 108 -20.38 -9.65 -5.09
N THR A 109 -19.87 -8.58 -5.69
CA THR A 109 -20.68 -7.51 -6.26
C THR A 109 -21.01 -7.77 -7.73
N THR A 110 -20.02 -8.25 -8.48
CA THR A 110 -20.14 -8.49 -9.91
C THR A 110 -19.29 -9.69 -10.31
N LEU A 111 -19.83 -10.56 -11.14
CA LEU A 111 -19.11 -11.65 -11.80
C LEU A 111 -19.29 -11.49 -13.31
N THR A 112 -18.19 -11.55 -14.07
CA THR A 112 -18.23 -11.41 -15.53
C THR A 112 -17.27 -12.35 -16.22
N PRO A 113 -17.70 -12.99 -17.32
CA PRO A 113 -16.79 -13.78 -18.15
C PRO A 113 -15.89 -12.86 -18.98
N ARG A 114 -14.62 -13.24 -19.10
CA ARG A 114 -13.65 -12.63 -20.02
C ARG A 114 -13.06 -13.68 -20.96
N LEU A 115 -12.83 -13.29 -22.20
CA LEU A 115 -12.15 -14.10 -23.20
C LEU A 115 -10.88 -13.37 -23.65
N ILE A 116 -9.73 -13.90 -23.30
CA ILE A 116 -8.43 -13.38 -23.74
C ILE A 116 -8.09 -14.02 -25.10
N PHE A 117 -7.64 -13.19 -26.03
CA PHE A 117 -7.20 -13.61 -27.36
C PHE A 117 -6.11 -12.67 -27.88
N SER A 118 -5.39 -13.08 -28.91
CA SER A 118 -4.35 -12.28 -29.52
C SER A 118 -4.43 -12.33 -31.04
N GLY A 119 -3.85 -11.35 -31.69
CA GLY A 119 -3.86 -11.28 -33.15
C GLY A 119 -3.12 -10.07 -33.68
N LEU A 120 -3.47 -9.71 -34.91
CA LEU A 120 -2.96 -8.54 -35.62
C LEU A 120 -4.11 -7.57 -35.89
N ALA A 121 -3.91 -6.29 -35.56
CA ALA A 121 -4.80 -5.22 -35.93
C ALA A 121 -4.21 -4.47 -37.13
N SER A 122 -5.00 -4.23 -38.16
CA SER A 122 -4.57 -3.54 -39.37
C SER A 122 -5.43 -2.30 -39.66
N PHE A 123 -4.75 -1.21 -39.98
CA PHE A 123 -5.38 0.04 -40.43
C PHE A 123 -4.51 0.69 -41.54
N GLY A 124 -5.09 0.86 -42.72
CA GLY A 124 -4.31 1.25 -43.88
C GLY A 124 -3.16 0.29 -44.17
N ASP A 125 -1.94 0.80 -44.23
CA ASP A 125 -0.71 0.02 -44.48
C ASP A 125 -0.04 -0.44 -43.20
N THR A 126 -0.59 -0.10 -42.01
CA THR A 126 0.00 -0.44 -40.69
C THR A 126 -0.66 -1.67 -40.11
N THR A 127 0.17 -2.59 -39.61
CA THR A 127 -0.28 -3.78 -38.90
C THR A 127 0.51 -3.93 -37.61
N VAL A 128 -0.17 -4.08 -36.48
CA VAL A 128 0.41 -4.17 -35.14
C VAL A 128 -0.19 -5.37 -34.40
N SER A 129 0.63 -6.09 -33.65
CA SER A 129 0.15 -7.16 -32.78
C SER A 129 -0.61 -6.58 -31.59
N PHE A 130 -1.65 -7.30 -31.16
CA PHE A 130 -2.43 -6.91 -29.99
C PHE A 130 -2.76 -8.11 -29.09
N SER A 131 -3.04 -7.80 -27.82
CA SER A 131 -3.74 -8.68 -26.89
C SER A 131 -5.15 -8.14 -26.68
N GLY A 132 -6.17 -8.96 -26.97
CA GLY A 132 -7.56 -8.58 -26.89
C GLY A 132 -8.26 -9.18 -25.66
N GLU A 133 -9.18 -8.44 -25.08
CA GLU A 133 -10.12 -8.90 -24.06
C GLU A 133 -11.55 -8.78 -24.58
N GLY A 134 -12.22 -9.92 -24.74
CA GLY A 134 -13.67 -9.98 -24.92
C GLY A 134 -14.35 -9.82 -23.57
N ILE A 135 -15.16 -8.77 -23.41
CA ILE A 135 -15.77 -8.38 -22.15
C ILE A 135 -17.29 -8.22 -22.29
N ASN A 136 -18.02 -8.31 -21.17
CA ASN A 136 -19.42 -7.87 -21.12
C ASN A 136 -19.42 -6.37 -20.76
N PRO A 137 -19.79 -5.45 -21.70
CA PRO A 137 -19.69 -4.02 -21.45
C PRO A 137 -20.46 -3.52 -20.23
N GLU A 138 -21.64 -4.07 -19.93
CA GLU A 138 -22.49 -3.64 -18.81
C GLU A 138 -21.81 -3.97 -17.45
N ASN A 139 -21.35 -5.20 -17.29
CA ASN A 139 -20.70 -5.66 -16.05
C ASN A 139 -19.32 -5.04 -15.90
N GLU A 140 -18.63 -4.81 -17.00
CA GLU A 140 -17.27 -4.27 -17.02
C GLU A 140 -17.19 -2.81 -16.56
N LEU A 141 -18.24 -2.01 -16.72
CA LEU A 141 -18.31 -0.64 -16.19
C LEU A 141 -18.06 -0.59 -14.67
N THR A 142 -18.54 -1.59 -13.95
CA THR A 142 -18.34 -1.68 -12.50
C THR A 142 -16.91 -2.16 -12.16
N ILE A 143 -16.43 -3.17 -12.88
CA ILE A 143 -15.10 -3.76 -12.62
C ILE A 143 -13.98 -2.82 -13.04
N SER A 144 -14.10 -2.22 -14.23
CA SER A 144 -13.06 -1.40 -14.87
C SER A 144 -13.27 0.11 -14.70
N ASN A 145 -13.71 0.53 -13.54
CA ASN A 145 -14.01 1.94 -13.25
C ASN A 145 -12.75 2.85 -13.15
N ARG A 146 -11.54 2.25 -13.12
CA ARG A 146 -10.26 2.95 -13.16
C ARG A 146 -9.64 3.04 -14.56
N ILE A 147 -10.31 2.50 -15.57
CA ILE A 147 -9.96 2.76 -16.97
C ILE A 147 -10.49 4.13 -17.33
N THR A 148 -9.61 4.98 -17.86
CA THR A 148 -10.00 6.32 -18.32
C THR A 148 -10.06 6.36 -19.83
N ILE A 149 -11.20 6.73 -20.37
CA ILE A 149 -11.34 7.01 -21.81
C ILE A 149 -10.67 8.34 -22.13
N SER A 150 -9.68 8.30 -23.01
CA SER A 150 -8.91 9.49 -23.42
C SER A 150 -9.53 10.22 -24.60
N ASP A 151 -10.15 9.48 -25.52
CA ASP A 151 -10.84 10.03 -26.70
C ASP A 151 -11.96 9.07 -27.13
N GLY A 152 -13.03 9.62 -27.70
CA GLY A 152 -14.21 8.84 -28.11
C GLY A 152 -15.13 8.44 -26.96
N LYS A 153 -15.67 7.22 -27.02
CA LYS A 153 -16.62 6.67 -26.05
C LYS A 153 -16.21 5.29 -25.58
N ASN A 154 -16.68 4.90 -24.39
CA ASN A 154 -16.55 3.52 -23.91
C ASN A 154 -17.52 2.60 -24.65
N LEU A 155 -17.32 1.28 -24.50
CA LEU A 155 -18.26 0.27 -24.98
C LEU A 155 -19.53 0.35 -24.14
N ASP A 156 -20.68 0.53 -24.80
CA ASP A 156 -21.99 0.66 -24.14
C ASP A 156 -23.02 -0.40 -24.59
N ILE A 157 -22.78 -1.08 -25.71
CA ILE A 157 -23.72 -2.05 -26.27
C ILE A 157 -23.02 -3.37 -26.60
N ALA A 158 -23.52 -4.47 -26.03
CA ALA A 158 -22.92 -5.81 -26.09
C ALA A 158 -22.70 -6.39 -27.50
N ASN A 159 -23.46 -5.98 -28.50
CA ASN A 159 -23.43 -6.58 -29.84
C ASN A 159 -23.00 -5.65 -30.98
N GLN A 160 -22.52 -4.45 -30.68
CA GLN A 160 -21.97 -3.58 -31.71
C GLN A 160 -20.59 -4.03 -32.17
N PRO A 161 -20.25 -3.97 -33.46
CA PRO A 161 -18.90 -4.26 -33.96
C PRO A 161 -17.96 -3.07 -33.65
N ALA A 162 -17.71 -2.85 -32.37
CA ALA A 162 -16.90 -1.76 -31.86
C ALA A 162 -15.84 -2.28 -30.88
N ALA A 163 -14.72 -1.58 -30.81
CA ALA A 163 -13.67 -1.82 -29.81
C ALA A 163 -13.14 -0.53 -29.23
N ILE A 164 -12.61 -0.59 -28.02
CA ILE A 164 -11.75 0.44 -27.45
C ILE A 164 -10.30 -0.04 -27.48
N LEU A 165 -9.40 0.85 -27.87
CA LEU A 165 -7.98 0.57 -27.99
C LEU A 165 -7.20 1.24 -26.87
N GLY A 166 -6.17 0.58 -26.35
CA GLY A 166 -5.18 1.24 -25.53
C GLY A 166 -4.54 2.40 -26.29
N GLU A 167 -4.25 3.49 -25.61
CA GLU A 167 -3.74 4.74 -26.22
C GLU A 167 -2.44 4.52 -27.03
N GLY A 168 -1.56 3.61 -26.53
CA GLY A 168 -0.35 3.23 -27.22
C GLY A 168 -0.62 2.39 -28.46
N LEU A 169 -1.51 1.41 -28.38
CA LEU A 169 -1.92 0.59 -29.54
C LEU A 169 -2.54 1.47 -30.63
N ALA A 170 -3.48 2.35 -30.27
CA ALA A 170 -4.12 3.28 -31.21
C ALA A 170 -3.09 4.18 -31.90
N ARG A 171 -2.12 4.70 -31.17
CA ARG A 171 -1.02 5.53 -31.70
C ARG A 171 -0.12 4.74 -32.65
N ASN A 172 0.27 3.53 -32.27
CA ASN A 172 1.12 2.67 -33.09
C ASN A 172 0.43 2.24 -34.38
N LEU A 173 -0.88 2.02 -34.34
CA LEU A 173 -1.71 1.67 -35.49
C LEU A 173 -2.06 2.89 -36.34
N GLY A 174 -2.03 4.11 -35.78
CA GLY A 174 -2.44 5.34 -36.41
C GLY A 174 -3.96 5.53 -36.49
N ALA A 175 -4.74 4.72 -35.73
CA ALA A 175 -6.19 4.73 -35.76
C ALA A 175 -6.77 5.68 -34.70
N LYS A 176 -7.93 6.27 -34.98
CA LYS A 176 -8.66 7.21 -34.13
C LYS A 176 -10.10 6.73 -33.92
N PRO A 177 -10.81 7.25 -32.90
CA PRO A 177 -12.24 6.99 -32.76
C PRO A 177 -13.02 7.32 -34.02
N GLY A 178 -13.86 6.38 -34.45
CA GLY A 178 -14.60 6.44 -35.71
C GLY A 178 -13.97 5.67 -36.87
N ASP A 179 -12.69 5.36 -36.82
CA ASP A 179 -12.00 4.58 -37.86
C ASP A 179 -12.44 3.11 -37.83
N ARG A 180 -12.37 2.45 -38.98
CA ARG A 180 -12.58 1.02 -39.12
C ARG A 180 -11.26 0.31 -39.24
N ILE A 181 -11.05 -0.68 -38.38
CA ILE A 181 -9.85 -1.52 -38.35
C ILE A 181 -10.21 -2.96 -38.58
N VAL A 182 -9.28 -3.74 -39.10
CA VAL A 182 -9.43 -5.18 -39.29
C VAL A 182 -8.65 -5.91 -38.23
N LEU A 183 -9.33 -6.77 -37.46
CA LEU A 183 -8.70 -7.68 -36.52
C LEU A 183 -8.53 -9.06 -37.18
N LEU A 184 -7.29 -9.50 -37.27
CA LEU A 184 -6.89 -10.83 -37.75
C LEU A 184 -6.46 -11.69 -36.57
N ALA A 185 -7.01 -12.89 -36.45
CA ALA A 185 -6.61 -13.82 -35.39
C ALA A 185 -6.64 -15.27 -35.93
N THR A 186 -5.87 -16.13 -35.27
CA THR A 186 -5.98 -17.58 -35.50
C THR A 186 -7.06 -18.12 -34.54
N ALA A 187 -8.15 -18.57 -35.09
CA ALA A 187 -9.25 -19.16 -34.34
C ALA A 187 -8.84 -20.45 -33.64
N ALA A 188 -9.59 -20.89 -32.64
CA ALA A 188 -9.29 -22.09 -31.84
C ALA A 188 -9.12 -23.38 -32.65
N ASN A 189 -9.75 -23.42 -33.83
CA ASN A 189 -9.61 -24.56 -34.78
C ASN A 189 -8.39 -24.46 -35.71
N GLY A 190 -7.48 -23.50 -35.48
CA GLY A 190 -6.29 -23.24 -36.27
C GLY A 190 -6.51 -22.49 -37.57
N SER A 191 -7.73 -22.12 -37.93
CA SER A 191 -8.00 -21.34 -39.13
C SER A 191 -7.82 -19.84 -38.92
N ALA A 192 -7.29 -19.13 -39.91
CA ALA A 192 -7.30 -17.66 -39.89
C ALA A 192 -8.75 -17.15 -39.95
N ASN A 193 -9.06 -16.13 -39.15
CA ASN A 193 -10.33 -15.45 -39.15
C ASN A 193 -10.12 -13.94 -39.02
N ALA A 194 -11.01 -13.15 -39.57
CA ALA A 194 -10.92 -11.70 -39.52
C ALA A 194 -12.28 -11.08 -39.31
N ILE A 195 -12.31 -9.97 -38.59
CA ILE A 195 -13.49 -9.12 -38.44
C ILE A 195 -13.12 -7.65 -38.63
N GLU A 196 -14.00 -6.91 -39.24
CA GLU A 196 -13.94 -5.46 -39.30
C GLU A 196 -14.71 -4.89 -38.11
N ILE A 197 -14.09 -3.94 -37.39
CA ILE A 197 -14.66 -3.28 -36.21
C ILE A 197 -14.41 -1.78 -36.26
N THR A 198 -15.30 -1.01 -35.64
CA THR A 198 -15.12 0.43 -35.47
C THR A 198 -14.43 0.74 -34.16
N VAL A 199 -13.45 1.62 -34.16
CA VAL A 199 -12.83 2.15 -32.94
C VAL A 199 -13.82 3.08 -32.24
N ALA A 200 -14.39 2.65 -31.10
CA ALA A 200 -15.34 3.47 -30.33
C ALA A 200 -14.60 4.56 -29.54
N GLY A 201 -13.43 4.25 -29.02
CA GLY A 201 -12.62 5.16 -28.25
C GLY A 201 -11.23 4.60 -27.95
N THR A 202 -10.43 5.43 -27.32
CA THR A 202 -9.13 5.05 -26.79
C THR A 202 -9.14 5.15 -25.28
N PHE A 203 -8.40 4.28 -24.60
CA PHE A 203 -8.30 4.27 -23.15
C PHE A 203 -6.85 4.22 -22.68
N PHE A 204 -6.66 4.61 -21.44
CA PHE A 204 -5.41 4.35 -20.72
C PHE A 204 -5.68 3.83 -19.32
N THR A 205 -4.69 3.10 -18.83
CA THR A 205 -4.64 2.52 -17.48
C THR A 205 -3.40 3.04 -16.74
N ILE A 206 -3.19 2.54 -15.53
CA ILE A 206 -1.95 2.79 -14.79
C ILE A 206 -0.72 2.13 -15.45
N ASN A 207 -0.92 1.07 -16.24
CA ASN A 207 0.14 0.29 -16.88
C ASN A 207 0.25 0.65 -18.36
N LYS A 208 1.25 1.50 -18.68
CA LYS A 208 1.52 1.91 -20.07
C LYS A 208 1.82 0.73 -20.99
N GLU A 209 2.53 -0.28 -20.49
CA GLU A 209 2.89 -1.45 -21.26
C GLU A 209 1.63 -2.21 -21.72
N PHE A 210 0.63 -2.35 -20.83
CA PHE A 210 -0.67 -2.89 -21.19
C PHE A 210 -1.38 -2.03 -22.25
N ASP A 211 -1.36 -0.71 -22.13
CA ASP A 211 -2.01 0.22 -23.06
C ASP A 211 -1.36 0.20 -24.45
N ASP A 212 -0.09 -0.20 -24.55
CA ASP A 212 0.64 -0.21 -25.82
C ASP A 212 0.23 -1.35 -26.77
N TYR A 213 -0.45 -2.41 -26.23
CA TYR A 213 -0.87 -3.57 -27.05
C TYR A 213 -2.29 -4.06 -26.78
N SER A 214 -3.03 -3.48 -25.85
CA SER A 214 -4.34 -4.01 -25.46
C SER A 214 -5.49 -3.39 -26.26
N LEU A 215 -6.52 -4.20 -26.49
CA LEU A 215 -7.83 -3.76 -26.98
C LEU A 215 -8.95 -4.51 -26.25
N ARG A 216 -10.12 -3.89 -26.17
CA ARG A 216 -11.33 -4.49 -25.62
C ARG A 216 -12.47 -4.41 -26.61
N LEU A 217 -13.26 -5.49 -26.67
CA LEU A 217 -14.46 -5.56 -27.49
C LEU A 217 -15.52 -6.43 -26.79
N PRO A 218 -16.79 -6.37 -27.21
CA PRO A 218 -17.83 -7.23 -26.65
C PRO A 218 -17.48 -8.71 -26.78
N ILE A 219 -17.70 -9.49 -25.72
CA ILE A 219 -17.28 -10.89 -25.63
C ILE A 219 -17.86 -11.75 -26.77
N ASP A 220 -19.07 -11.46 -27.22
CA ASP A 220 -19.69 -12.20 -28.32
C ASP A 220 -18.98 -11.95 -29.65
N MET A 221 -18.39 -10.77 -29.84
CA MET A 221 -17.53 -10.50 -31.02
C MET A 221 -16.19 -11.25 -30.92
N ALA A 222 -15.59 -11.29 -29.72
CA ALA A 222 -14.40 -12.11 -29.49
C ALA A 222 -14.67 -13.59 -29.74
N ARG A 223 -15.80 -14.11 -29.23
CA ARG A 223 -16.24 -15.51 -29.46
C ARG A 223 -16.43 -15.82 -30.94
N LYS A 224 -17.03 -14.91 -31.70
CA LYS A 224 -17.18 -15.05 -33.17
C LYS A 224 -15.83 -15.05 -33.87
N LEU A 225 -14.92 -14.15 -33.49
CA LEU A 225 -13.56 -14.06 -34.07
C LEU A 225 -12.77 -15.35 -33.78
N MET A 226 -12.83 -15.83 -32.55
CA MET A 226 -12.07 -17.01 -32.12
C MET A 226 -12.79 -18.34 -32.39
N ARG A 227 -14.04 -18.31 -32.81
CA ARG A 227 -14.92 -19.49 -33.05
C ARG A 227 -15.04 -20.37 -31.80
N VAL A 228 -15.26 -19.76 -30.65
CA VAL A 228 -15.46 -20.43 -29.35
C VAL A 228 -16.74 -19.96 -28.69
N SER A 229 -17.23 -20.74 -27.72
CA SER A 229 -18.45 -20.38 -26.93
C SER A 229 -18.16 -20.09 -25.46
N GLY A 230 -16.94 -20.32 -25.00
CA GLY A 230 -16.54 -20.21 -23.61
C GLY A 230 -15.97 -18.84 -23.22
N ALA A 231 -15.29 -18.86 -22.07
CA ALA A 231 -14.51 -17.76 -21.55
C ALA A 231 -13.17 -18.30 -21.01
N THR A 232 -12.11 -17.50 -21.01
CA THR A 232 -10.82 -17.90 -20.42
C THR A 232 -10.83 -17.77 -18.91
N SER A 233 -11.60 -16.81 -18.41
CA SER A 233 -11.73 -16.59 -16.97
C SER A 233 -13.12 -16.02 -16.63
N TRP A 234 -13.57 -16.25 -15.40
CA TRP A 234 -14.62 -15.48 -14.76
C TRP A 234 -13.98 -14.55 -13.74
N VAL A 235 -14.23 -13.27 -13.85
CA VAL A 235 -13.65 -12.23 -13.01
C VAL A 235 -14.68 -11.76 -12.01
N ALA A 236 -14.36 -11.87 -10.73
CA ALA A 236 -15.21 -11.43 -9.63
C ALA A 236 -14.69 -10.12 -9.03
N LEU A 237 -15.61 -9.17 -8.86
CA LEU A 237 -15.43 -7.98 -8.07
C LEU A 237 -16.11 -8.15 -6.72
N LEU A 238 -15.42 -7.78 -5.64
CA LEU A 238 -15.94 -7.83 -4.27
C LEU A 238 -16.34 -6.45 -3.78
N ASP A 239 -17.14 -6.43 -2.72
CA ASP A 239 -17.53 -5.22 -1.99
C ASP A 239 -16.34 -4.57 -1.25
N ARG A 240 -15.39 -5.42 -0.78
CA ARG A 240 -14.19 -4.99 -0.06
C ARG A 240 -12.98 -5.84 -0.44
N THR A 241 -11.89 -5.16 -0.74
CA THR A 241 -10.62 -5.81 -1.09
C THR A 241 -10.05 -6.67 0.04
N GLU A 242 -10.30 -6.27 1.29
CA GLU A 242 -9.83 -7.00 2.48
C GLU A 242 -10.45 -8.40 2.61
N ASN A 243 -11.64 -8.61 2.02
CA ASN A 243 -12.36 -9.89 2.05
C ASN A 243 -11.88 -10.89 0.99
N THR A 244 -10.94 -10.51 0.12
CA THR A 244 -10.52 -11.33 -1.03
C THR A 244 -10.13 -12.75 -0.63
N THR A 245 -9.34 -12.93 0.42
CA THR A 245 -8.88 -14.25 0.85
C THR A 245 -10.05 -15.09 1.38
N ALA A 246 -10.91 -14.51 2.23
CA ALA A 246 -12.04 -15.23 2.81
C ALA A 246 -13.06 -15.67 1.74
N VAL A 247 -13.36 -14.80 0.77
CA VAL A 247 -14.27 -15.11 -0.34
C VAL A 247 -13.64 -16.13 -1.30
N ALA A 248 -12.34 -16.00 -1.59
CA ALA A 248 -11.63 -16.98 -2.43
C ALA A 248 -11.66 -18.38 -1.80
N ASP A 249 -11.47 -18.48 -0.48
CA ASP A 249 -11.52 -19.77 0.24
C ASP A 249 -12.94 -20.34 0.28
N ALA A 250 -13.97 -19.50 0.41
CA ALA A 250 -15.36 -19.91 0.30
C ALA A 250 -15.64 -20.50 -1.09
N ILE A 251 -15.26 -19.82 -2.18
CA ILE A 251 -15.41 -20.32 -3.54
C ILE A 251 -14.64 -21.63 -3.76
N ARG A 252 -13.40 -21.74 -3.22
CA ARG A 252 -12.59 -22.98 -3.30
C ARG A 252 -13.28 -24.17 -2.63
N SER A 253 -14.03 -23.95 -1.57
CA SER A 253 -14.75 -25.03 -0.88
C SER A 253 -16.01 -25.50 -1.63
N GLU A 254 -16.59 -24.66 -2.47
CA GLU A 254 -17.83 -24.95 -3.22
C GLU A 254 -17.55 -25.55 -4.60
N LEU A 255 -16.42 -25.24 -5.21
CA LEU A 255 -16.09 -25.67 -6.56
C LEU A 255 -15.13 -26.88 -6.60
N PRO A 256 -15.31 -27.80 -7.54
CA PRO A 256 -14.36 -28.91 -7.74
C PRO A 256 -13.02 -28.40 -8.25
N GLN A 257 -11.99 -28.55 -7.42
CA GLN A 257 -10.62 -28.06 -7.70
C GLN A 257 -9.97 -28.70 -8.93
N GLU A 258 -10.45 -29.87 -9.36
CA GLU A 258 -10.02 -30.52 -10.62
C GLU A 258 -10.45 -29.75 -11.87
N LYS A 259 -11.52 -28.94 -11.76
CA LYS A 259 -12.11 -28.21 -12.88
C LYS A 259 -11.92 -26.71 -12.81
N PHE A 260 -11.69 -26.17 -11.61
CA PHE A 260 -11.60 -24.73 -11.37
C PHE A 260 -10.43 -24.40 -10.46
N GLN A 261 -9.65 -23.43 -10.88
CA GLN A 261 -8.59 -22.80 -10.09
C GLN A 261 -9.00 -21.38 -9.74
N ILE A 262 -8.97 -21.07 -8.46
CA ILE A 262 -9.33 -19.76 -7.93
C ILE A 262 -8.04 -19.03 -7.62
N VAL A 263 -7.81 -17.90 -8.28
CA VAL A 263 -6.59 -17.11 -8.18
C VAL A 263 -6.96 -15.70 -7.73
N SER A 264 -6.31 -15.22 -6.69
CA SER A 264 -6.51 -13.87 -6.17
C SER A 264 -5.72 -12.84 -6.97
N TRP A 265 -6.16 -11.58 -6.95
CA TRP A 265 -5.43 -10.49 -7.58
C TRP A 265 -3.99 -10.39 -7.08
N THR A 266 -3.74 -10.71 -5.80
CA THR A 266 -2.38 -10.66 -5.21
C THR A 266 -1.41 -11.65 -5.84
N GLU A 267 -1.92 -12.79 -6.35
CA GLU A 267 -1.09 -13.79 -7.04
C GLU A 267 -0.75 -13.35 -8.48
N LEU A 268 -1.62 -12.54 -9.09
CA LEU A 268 -1.46 -12.07 -10.48
C LEU A 268 -0.76 -10.72 -10.59
N ALA A 269 -0.75 -9.92 -9.53
CA ALA A 269 -0.23 -8.55 -9.50
C ALA A 269 1.29 -8.48 -9.29
N ASP A 270 2.08 -9.10 -10.15
CA ASP A 270 3.55 -9.20 -10.00
C ASP A 270 4.24 -7.82 -9.91
N PHE A 271 3.84 -6.88 -10.76
CA PHE A 271 4.36 -5.50 -10.73
C PHE A 271 4.04 -4.79 -9.39
N TYR A 272 2.80 -4.91 -8.91
CA TYR A 272 2.40 -4.36 -7.62
C TYR A 272 3.23 -4.96 -6.48
N ASN A 273 3.34 -6.29 -6.43
CA ASN A 273 4.06 -7.00 -5.38
C ASN A 273 5.55 -6.59 -5.33
N LYS A 274 6.22 -6.53 -6.48
CA LYS A 274 7.63 -6.08 -6.58
C LYS A 274 7.79 -4.64 -6.14
N THR A 275 6.85 -3.77 -6.51
CA THR A 275 6.85 -2.35 -6.13
C THR A 275 6.65 -2.19 -4.62
N VAL A 276 5.70 -2.90 -4.01
CA VAL A 276 5.47 -2.88 -2.56
C VAL A 276 6.73 -3.31 -1.79
N VAL A 277 7.38 -4.39 -2.21
CA VAL A 277 8.62 -4.86 -1.57
C VAL A 277 9.73 -3.81 -1.65
N LEU A 278 9.90 -3.16 -2.81
CA LEU A 278 10.93 -2.13 -3.01
C LEU A 278 10.69 -0.92 -2.11
N PHE A 279 9.48 -0.35 -2.15
CA PHE A 279 9.15 0.85 -1.37
C PHE A 279 9.09 0.58 0.14
N SER A 280 8.65 -0.60 0.56
CA SER A 280 8.68 -0.99 1.98
C SER A 280 10.10 -0.97 2.54
N LYS A 281 11.09 -1.47 1.80
CA LYS A 281 12.50 -1.38 2.17
C LYS A 281 13.00 0.07 2.28
N GLN A 282 12.53 0.96 1.41
CA GLN A 282 12.87 2.39 1.49
C GLN A 282 12.29 3.03 2.77
N VAL A 283 11.04 2.70 3.14
CA VAL A 283 10.44 3.16 4.41
C VAL A 283 11.24 2.68 5.61
N ASP A 284 11.69 1.43 5.61
CA ASP A 284 12.51 0.87 6.70
C ASP A 284 13.85 1.62 6.85
N VAL A 285 14.49 1.98 5.74
CA VAL A 285 15.71 2.80 5.75
C VAL A 285 15.43 4.20 6.30
N VAL A 286 14.36 4.85 5.88
CA VAL A 286 13.95 6.18 6.41
C VAL A 286 13.68 6.09 7.91
N LYS A 287 12.96 5.06 8.36
CA LYS A 287 12.68 4.78 9.78
C LYS A 287 13.97 4.64 10.59
N LEU A 288 14.95 3.90 10.05
CA LEU A 288 16.25 3.73 10.68
C LEU A 288 17.01 5.06 10.82
N ILE A 289 17.06 5.87 9.75
CA ILE A 289 17.73 7.17 9.75
C ILE A 289 17.08 8.11 10.77
N ILE A 290 15.77 8.22 10.78
CA ILE A 290 15.01 9.03 11.75
C ILE A 290 15.31 8.54 13.18
N GLY A 291 15.30 7.23 13.40
CA GLY A 291 15.62 6.62 14.69
C GLY A 291 17.04 7.01 15.18
N ILE A 292 18.03 6.95 14.31
CA ILE A 292 19.42 7.35 14.63
C ILE A 292 19.48 8.84 15.00
N ILE A 293 18.83 9.71 14.23
CA ILE A 293 18.81 11.17 14.49
C ILE A 293 18.18 11.44 15.86
N ILE A 294 17.06 10.82 16.18
CA ILE A 294 16.40 10.98 17.50
C ILE A 294 17.34 10.48 18.61
N VAL A 295 17.92 9.29 18.46
CA VAL A 295 18.83 8.71 19.47
C VAL A 295 20.01 9.62 19.73
N LEU A 296 20.68 10.11 18.70
CA LEU A 296 21.86 11.00 18.85
C LEU A 296 21.46 12.33 19.51
N THR A 297 20.38 12.96 19.08
CA THR A 297 19.94 14.26 19.60
C THR A 297 19.48 14.15 21.05
N ILE A 298 18.67 13.16 21.38
CA ILE A 298 18.17 12.95 22.74
C ILE A 298 19.31 12.52 23.67
N SER A 299 20.21 11.62 23.23
CA SER A 299 21.36 11.21 24.03
C SER A 299 22.29 12.40 24.36
N ASN A 300 22.53 13.29 23.39
CA ASN A 300 23.29 14.53 23.63
C ASN A 300 22.59 15.46 24.62
N THR A 301 21.28 15.70 24.43
CA THR A 301 20.47 16.56 25.33
C THR A 301 20.44 15.98 26.76
N GLN A 302 20.24 14.69 26.91
CA GLN A 302 20.22 14.00 28.20
C GLN A 302 21.60 14.04 28.87
N THR A 303 22.68 13.86 28.10
CA THR A 303 24.06 13.94 28.64
C THR A 303 24.34 15.33 29.19
N MET A 304 23.90 16.38 28.51
CA MET A 304 24.04 17.75 28.99
C MET A 304 23.20 18.00 30.27
N ASN A 305 22.01 17.44 30.34
CA ASN A 305 21.17 17.50 31.56
C ASN A 305 21.85 16.81 32.74
N VAL A 306 22.56 15.67 32.52
CA VAL A 306 23.35 14.98 33.57
C VAL A 306 24.48 15.86 34.05
N LEU A 307 25.23 16.50 33.14
CA LEU A 307 26.37 17.37 33.49
C LEU A 307 25.92 18.58 34.33
N GLU A 308 24.81 19.19 34.02
CA GLU A 308 24.29 20.34 34.78
C GLU A 308 23.72 19.96 36.15
N ARG A 309 23.20 18.74 36.28
CA ARG A 309 22.64 18.21 37.52
C ARG A 309 23.61 17.33 38.31
N THR A 310 24.91 17.37 37.96
CA THR A 310 25.96 16.53 38.59
C THR A 310 25.97 16.69 40.11
N THR A 311 25.88 17.92 40.64
CA THR A 311 25.86 18.19 42.08
C THR A 311 24.59 17.69 42.75
N GLU A 312 23.42 17.84 42.13
CA GLU A 312 22.12 17.32 42.66
C GLU A 312 22.14 15.79 42.71
N ILE A 313 22.69 15.13 41.66
CA ILE A 313 22.84 13.68 41.59
C ILE A 313 23.82 13.19 42.65
N GLY A 314 24.96 13.89 42.82
CA GLY A 314 25.99 13.60 43.82
C GLY A 314 25.44 13.70 45.24
N THR A 315 24.66 14.73 45.55
CA THR A 315 24.00 14.91 46.85
C THR A 315 22.98 13.79 47.09
N SER A 316 22.19 13.44 46.08
CA SER A 316 21.22 12.35 46.19
C SER A 316 21.88 10.99 46.48
N LEU A 317 23.01 10.70 45.84
CA LEU A 317 23.83 9.50 46.13
C LEU A 317 24.44 9.55 47.52
N ALA A 318 24.89 10.73 48.01
CA ALA A 318 25.46 10.93 49.34
C ALA A 318 24.42 10.68 50.47
N ILE A 319 23.15 11.00 50.22
CA ILE A 319 22.03 10.77 51.16
C ILE A 319 21.55 9.30 51.12
N GLY A 320 22.07 8.47 50.17
CA GLY A 320 21.81 7.04 50.13
C GLY A 320 20.85 6.55 49.03
N LEU A 321 20.51 7.39 48.05
CA LEU A 321 19.81 6.92 46.87
C LEU A 321 20.64 5.88 46.10
N ARG A 322 20.00 4.79 45.64
CA ARG A 322 20.67 3.76 44.85
C ARG A 322 20.93 4.23 43.41
N SER A 323 22.06 3.85 42.84
CA SER A 323 22.39 4.13 41.43
C SER A 323 21.27 3.68 40.45
N SER A 324 20.59 2.58 40.78
CA SER A 324 19.47 2.08 39.97
C SER A 324 18.26 3.01 39.97
N GLU A 325 18.04 3.78 41.02
CA GLU A 325 16.92 4.74 41.11
C GLU A 325 17.19 5.96 40.25
N ILE A 326 18.45 6.44 40.23
CA ILE A 326 18.88 7.50 39.34
C ILE A 326 18.74 7.07 37.88
N MET A 327 19.19 5.84 37.56
CA MET A 327 19.03 5.29 36.21
C MET A 327 17.57 5.21 35.79
N LYS A 328 16.68 4.70 36.66
CA LYS A 328 15.22 4.65 36.41
C LYS A 328 14.64 6.05 36.17
N GLN A 329 15.03 7.05 36.92
CA GLN A 329 14.56 8.42 36.78
C GLN A 329 14.87 9.00 35.40
N PHE A 330 16.10 8.83 34.88
CA PHE A 330 16.49 9.30 33.54
C PHE A 330 15.76 8.52 32.43
N LEU A 331 15.53 7.22 32.62
CA LEU A 331 14.73 6.41 31.67
C LEU A 331 13.28 6.86 31.64
N ILE A 332 12.68 7.21 32.81
CA ILE A 332 11.32 7.77 32.88
C ILE A 332 11.27 9.14 32.18
N GLU A 333 12.26 10.01 32.40
CA GLU A 333 12.37 11.31 31.71
C GLU A 333 12.40 11.10 30.19
N GLY A 334 13.20 10.15 29.69
CA GLY A 334 13.25 9.77 28.26
C GLY A 334 11.94 9.22 27.73
N GLY A 335 11.29 8.35 28.50
CA GLY A 335 9.97 7.80 28.16
C GLY A 335 8.88 8.89 28.05
N LEU A 336 8.86 9.83 28.99
CA LEU A 336 7.94 10.98 28.97
C LEU A 336 8.18 11.89 27.77
N LEU A 337 9.44 12.14 27.42
CA LEU A 337 9.80 12.88 26.20
C LEU A 337 9.32 12.17 24.94
N GLY A 338 9.48 10.84 24.88
CA GLY A 338 9.01 10.02 23.77
C GLY A 338 7.51 10.03 23.63
N LEU A 339 6.78 9.91 24.74
CA LEU A 339 5.31 9.96 24.76
C LEU A 339 4.80 11.34 24.36
N ALA A 340 5.29 12.42 25.00
CA ALA A 340 4.84 13.76 24.74
C ALA A 340 5.20 14.22 23.31
N GLY A 341 6.47 13.97 22.87
CA GLY A 341 6.91 14.28 21.53
C GLY A 341 6.24 13.42 20.47
N GLY A 342 6.02 12.15 20.77
CA GLY A 342 5.27 11.23 19.91
C GLY A 342 3.83 11.67 19.69
N LEU A 343 3.09 12.00 20.77
CA LEU A 343 1.71 12.51 20.68
C LEU A 343 1.63 13.83 19.92
N ALA A 344 2.53 14.78 20.23
CA ALA A 344 2.61 16.03 19.50
C ALA A 344 2.94 15.82 18.01
N GLY A 345 3.88 14.93 17.71
CA GLY A 345 4.25 14.57 16.34
C GLY A 345 3.12 13.91 15.58
N ILE A 346 2.35 13.00 16.21
CA ILE A 346 1.18 12.37 15.60
C ILE A 346 0.11 13.43 15.29
N ALA A 347 -0.21 14.31 16.24
CA ALA A 347 -1.20 15.37 16.03
C ALA A 347 -0.79 16.31 14.88
N LEU A 348 0.45 16.78 14.89
CA LEU A 348 1.00 17.62 13.82
C LEU A 348 1.07 16.89 12.49
N GLY A 349 1.44 15.61 12.50
CA GLY A 349 1.49 14.76 11.30
C GLY A 349 0.14 14.60 10.63
N TYR A 350 -0.94 14.41 11.41
CA TYR A 350 -2.31 14.39 10.89
C TYR A 350 -2.72 15.74 10.30
N LEU A 351 -2.45 16.85 10.98
CA LEU A 351 -2.78 18.19 10.49
C LEU A 351 -2.05 18.51 9.18
N LEU A 352 -0.74 18.26 9.14
CA LEU A 352 0.07 18.50 7.93
C LEU A 352 -0.29 17.53 6.82
N GLY A 353 -0.52 16.25 7.13
CA GLY A 353 -0.96 15.25 6.17
C GLY A 353 -2.29 15.62 5.52
N ALA A 354 -3.26 16.08 6.31
CA ALA A 354 -4.54 16.56 5.80
C ALA A 354 -4.39 17.82 4.94
N ALA A 355 -3.56 18.78 5.36
CA ALA A 355 -3.30 20.01 4.60
C ALA A 355 -2.61 19.69 3.24
N ILE A 356 -1.60 18.84 3.25
CA ILE A 356 -0.91 18.40 2.04
C ILE A 356 -1.86 17.64 1.11
N SER A 357 -2.69 16.74 1.65
CA SER A 357 -3.68 15.99 0.86
C SER A 357 -4.75 16.88 0.23
N ALA A 358 -5.14 17.98 0.90
CA ALA A 358 -6.09 18.95 0.36
C ALA A 358 -5.53 19.74 -0.83
N ILE A 359 -4.22 20.02 -0.82
CA ILE A 359 -3.52 20.68 -1.94
C ILE A 359 -3.21 19.66 -3.04
N GLY A 360 -2.85 18.43 -2.65
CA GLY A 360 -2.35 17.38 -3.52
C GLY A 360 -0.89 17.57 -3.91
N ILE A 361 -0.18 16.46 -4.10
CA ILE A 361 1.23 16.44 -4.53
C ILE A 361 1.27 16.07 -6.01
N PRO A 362 1.53 17.03 -6.94
CA PRO A 362 1.63 16.70 -8.35
C PRO A 362 2.89 15.87 -8.60
N MET A 363 2.71 14.63 -9.05
CA MET A 363 3.79 13.71 -9.38
C MET A 363 3.92 13.54 -10.89
N PRO A 364 5.14 13.60 -11.45
CA PRO A 364 5.36 13.23 -12.84
C PRO A 364 5.09 11.73 -13.04
N PRO A 365 4.84 11.28 -14.28
CA PRO A 365 4.62 9.86 -14.57
C PRO A 365 5.84 9.03 -14.15
N PRO A 366 5.67 8.03 -13.27
CA PRO A 366 6.74 7.09 -12.94
C PRO A 366 7.07 6.18 -14.15
N PRO A 367 8.21 5.49 -14.12
CA PRO A 367 8.50 4.47 -15.13
C PRO A 367 7.37 3.45 -15.24
N GLY A 368 6.91 3.18 -16.46
CA GLY A 368 5.80 2.26 -16.72
C GLY A 368 4.40 2.88 -16.67
N MET A 369 4.27 4.17 -16.32
CA MET A 369 3.00 4.90 -16.38
C MET A 369 3.02 5.96 -17.50
N ALA A 370 1.87 6.18 -18.15
CA ALA A 370 1.74 7.15 -19.22
C ALA A 370 1.52 8.59 -18.72
N ARG A 371 0.93 8.74 -17.55
CA ARG A 371 0.52 10.04 -16.98
C ARG A 371 0.93 10.19 -15.53
N GLY A 372 1.13 11.45 -15.11
CA GLY A 372 1.32 11.81 -13.73
C GLY A 372 0.02 11.65 -12.90
N TYR A 373 0.16 11.67 -11.61
CA TYR A 373 -0.95 11.57 -10.66
C TYR A 373 -0.82 12.60 -9.53
N THR A 374 -1.90 12.80 -8.79
CA THR A 374 -1.90 13.68 -7.62
C THR A 374 -1.82 12.82 -6.36
N GLY A 375 -0.65 12.84 -5.72
CA GLY A 375 -0.39 12.09 -4.49
C GLY A 375 -1.06 12.72 -3.27
N GLN A 376 -1.42 11.88 -2.30
CA GLN A 376 -1.99 12.27 -1.02
C GLN A 376 -1.25 11.59 0.13
N ILE A 377 -1.57 11.93 1.37
CA ILE A 377 -1.01 11.33 2.57
C ILE A 377 -2.08 10.47 3.24
N LEU A 378 -1.91 9.15 3.21
CA LEU A 378 -2.81 8.20 3.84
C LEU A 378 -2.21 7.69 5.15
N ILE A 379 -2.64 8.26 6.29
CA ILE A 379 -2.15 7.86 7.61
C ILE A 379 -3.05 6.74 8.13
N SER A 380 -2.55 5.51 8.11
CA SER A 380 -3.23 4.33 8.64
C SER A 380 -2.97 4.16 10.15
N GLY A 381 -3.88 3.45 10.86
CA GLY A 381 -3.70 3.12 12.28
C GLY A 381 -2.41 2.33 12.55
N ALA A 382 -1.99 1.47 11.63
CA ALA A 382 -0.73 0.74 11.73
C ALA A 382 0.47 1.69 11.69
N LEU A 383 0.47 2.68 10.78
CA LEU A 383 1.53 3.68 10.67
C LEU A 383 1.62 4.55 11.94
N VAL A 384 0.47 4.92 12.53
CA VAL A 384 0.44 5.68 13.81
C VAL A 384 1.02 4.85 14.95
N ARG A 385 0.65 3.57 15.04
CA ARG A 385 1.22 2.66 16.04
C ARG A 385 2.74 2.55 15.88
N ASP A 386 3.22 2.37 14.66
CA ASP A 386 4.65 2.25 14.37
C ASP A 386 5.41 3.55 14.69
N ALA A 387 4.81 4.72 14.42
CA ALA A 387 5.32 6.03 14.80
C ALA A 387 5.42 6.20 16.33
N ALA A 388 4.39 5.77 17.06
CA ALA A 388 4.38 5.81 18.53
C ALA A 388 5.47 4.90 19.11
N ILE A 389 5.61 3.68 18.59
CA ILE A 389 6.66 2.74 18.98
C ILE A 389 8.04 3.34 18.68
N LEU A 390 8.25 3.90 17.50
CA LEU A 390 9.49 4.55 17.11
C LEU A 390 9.87 5.67 18.09
N ALA A 391 8.93 6.57 18.42
CA ALA A 391 9.17 7.67 19.33
C ALA A 391 9.59 7.20 20.73
N VAL A 392 8.84 6.28 21.32
CA VAL A 392 9.11 5.78 22.67
C VAL A 392 10.39 4.93 22.71
N LEU A 393 10.56 4.01 21.77
CA LEU A 393 11.70 3.12 21.75
C LEU A 393 13.02 3.88 21.54
N THR A 394 13.04 4.83 20.59
CA THR A 394 14.27 5.60 20.32
C THR A 394 14.64 6.51 21.45
N THR A 395 13.68 7.15 22.15
CA THR A 395 13.96 7.99 23.31
C THR A 395 14.42 7.19 24.53
N LEU A 396 13.84 6.00 24.76
CA LEU A 396 14.32 5.08 25.80
C LEU A 396 15.75 4.62 25.53
N LEU A 397 16.05 4.16 24.30
CA LEU A 397 17.39 3.75 23.90
C LEU A 397 18.41 4.91 24.04
N ALA A 398 18.01 6.11 23.60
CA ALA A 398 18.83 7.31 23.73
C ALA A 398 19.16 7.67 25.17
N SER A 399 18.28 7.37 26.12
CA SER A 399 18.42 7.68 27.53
C SER A 399 19.31 6.68 28.28
N ILE A 400 19.57 5.49 27.75
CA ILE A 400 20.34 4.44 28.43
C ILE A 400 21.76 4.90 28.77
N LEU A 401 22.50 5.42 27.78
CA LEU A 401 23.88 5.81 27.96
C LEU A 401 24.06 6.99 28.95
N PRO A 402 23.28 8.10 28.84
CA PRO A 402 23.27 9.17 29.82
C PRO A 402 22.85 8.71 31.21
N ALA A 403 21.81 7.90 31.32
CA ALA A 403 21.33 7.36 32.60
C ALA A 403 22.38 6.49 33.28
N TRP A 404 23.08 5.63 32.50
CA TRP A 404 24.16 4.81 33.02
C TRP A 404 25.36 5.65 33.52
N ARG A 405 25.73 6.70 32.77
CA ARG A 405 26.79 7.65 33.21
C ARG A 405 26.38 8.38 34.50
N ALA A 406 25.13 8.86 34.59
CA ALA A 406 24.60 9.51 35.76
C ALA A 406 24.61 8.59 37.00
N SER A 407 24.27 7.32 36.85
CA SER A 407 24.21 6.34 37.92
C SER A 407 25.58 5.94 38.49
N ARG A 408 26.68 6.21 37.74
CA ARG A 408 28.09 5.90 38.13
C ARG A 408 28.91 7.13 38.51
N LEU A 409 28.28 8.27 38.73
CA LEU A 409 28.99 9.47 39.20
C LEU A 409 29.65 9.23 40.57
N ASN A 410 30.91 9.63 40.66
CA ASN A 410 31.65 9.62 41.94
C ASN A 410 31.16 10.80 42.81
N VAL A 411 30.67 10.49 44.01
CA VAL A 411 30.09 11.49 44.95
C VAL A 411 31.09 12.57 45.27
N VAL A 412 32.38 12.24 45.46
CA VAL A 412 33.44 13.18 45.81
C VAL A 412 33.69 14.16 44.66
N ASP A 413 33.80 13.66 43.43
CA ASP A 413 34.06 14.50 42.25
C ASP A 413 32.82 15.38 41.91
N ALA A 414 31.61 14.86 42.16
CA ALA A 414 30.37 15.59 41.92
C ALA A 414 30.21 16.80 42.88
N LEU A 415 30.65 16.69 44.11
CA LEU A 415 30.57 17.75 45.12
C LEU A 415 31.73 18.77 45.02
N ARG A 416 32.88 18.34 44.51
CA ARG A 416 34.05 19.24 44.30
C ARG A 416 33.91 20.22 43.12
N ARG A 417 33.03 19.98 42.19
CA ARG A 417 32.89 20.77 40.96
C ARG A 417 32.29 22.17 41.20
N ASN A 418 31.89 22.49 42.40
CA ASN A 418 31.36 23.82 42.82
C ASN A 418 32.38 24.68 43.61
N GLN A 419 33.62 24.31 43.69
CA GLN A 419 34.73 25.15 44.13
C GLN A 419 35.61 25.52 42.92
#